data_ad302c0db62a0097596f8cd6715cf652
#
_entry.id   ad302c0db62a0097596f8cd6715cf652
#
_cell.length_a   1.000
_cell.length_b   1.000
_cell.length_c   1.000
_cell.angle_alpha   90.00
_cell.angle_beta   90.00
_cell.angle_gamma   90.00
#
_symmetry.space_group_name_H-M   'P 1'
#
loop_
_entity.id
_entity.type
_entity.pdbx_description
1 polymer ?
#
loop_
_entity_poly.entity_id
_entity_poly.type
_entity_poly.pdbx_seq_one_letter_code
_entity_poly.pdbx_strand_id
1 'polypeptide(L)'
;RVMTHELPNYVVPPFNGIGANEYIVDVTHLVPGPDGKPIPAVDFISTVDTPYPWELNIWYHTLNAGFRTRISGETDFPCIYGERVGLGRSYVKLPATYTYDDWCEGIRAGRNYVGDGFSHLMDFRLESAGKTVAMGEDGSEVKLGAAGKVKAKVRVAARLEDKPEPGIATRSYTEKPYWHIERARQGDSREVPVELLRNGVPVARQRIVADGTPRDLEFEVDVDRSSWLAVRILPSAHTNPIW
;
A
#
# COMPACT_ATOMS: atom_id res chain seq x y z
N ARG A 1 6.13 5.24 17.31
CA ARG A 1 5.12 6.25 17.37
C ARG A 1 3.75 5.71 17.00
N VAL A 2 2.72 6.36 17.55
CA VAL A 2 1.31 5.99 17.37
C VAL A 2 0.91 5.85 15.90
N MET A 3 1.36 6.76 15.06
CA MET A 3 1.02 6.74 13.64
C MET A 3 1.50 5.50 12.89
N THR A 4 2.34 4.71 13.48
CA THR A 4 2.94 3.59 12.76
C THR A 4 1.98 2.42 12.58
N HIS A 5 1.25 2.04 13.60
CA HIS A 5 0.37 0.85 13.51
C HIS A 5 -0.53 0.66 14.73
N GLU A 6 -0.45 1.58 15.67
CA GLU A 6 -1.19 1.46 16.94
C GLU A 6 -2.48 2.28 16.96
N LEU A 7 -2.84 2.93 15.85
CA LEU A 7 -4.06 3.72 15.75
C LEU A 7 -5.28 2.80 15.68
N PRO A 8 -6.14 2.78 16.70
CA PRO A 8 -7.28 1.86 16.73
C PRO A 8 -8.28 2.08 15.60
N ASN A 9 -8.42 3.32 15.14
CA ASN A 9 -9.36 3.71 14.09
C ASN A 9 -8.72 3.75 12.70
N TYR A 10 -7.47 3.36 12.56
CA TYR A 10 -6.76 3.45 11.30
C TYR A 10 -7.31 2.51 10.24
N VAL A 11 -7.73 1.33 10.64
CA VAL A 11 -8.16 0.27 9.73
C VAL A 11 -9.66 0.29 9.48
N VAL A 12 -10.43 0.73 10.46
CA VAL A 12 -11.90 0.83 10.40
C VAL A 12 -12.28 2.22 10.91
N PRO A 13 -11.93 3.28 10.21
CA PRO A 13 -12.28 4.60 10.66
C PRO A 13 -13.77 4.84 10.54
N PRO A 14 -14.36 5.56 11.46
CA PRO A 14 -15.56 6.30 11.12
C PRO A 14 -15.15 7.31 10.03
N PHE A 15 -15.77 7.23 8.89
CA PHE A 15 -15.61 8.25 7.86
C PHE A 15 -16.17 9.55 8.39
N ASN A 16 -15.31 10.50 8.69
CA ASN A 16 -15.69 11.77 9.33
C ASN A 16 -15.80 12.95 8.35
N GLY A 17 -15.67 12.70 7.06
CA GLY A 17 -15.70 13.71 6.02
C GLY A 17 -14.41 14.51 5.84
N ILE A 18 -13.42 14.33 6.70
CA ILE A 18 -12.11 14.95 6.51
C ILE A 18 -11.45 14.26 5.31
N GLY A 19 -10.97 15.04 4.36
CA GLY A 19 -10.44 14.52 3.11
C GLY A 19 -11.50 14.11 2.08
N ALA A 20 -12.78 14.05 2.43
CA ALA A 20 -13.84 13.74 1.46
C ALA A 20 -13.89 14.74 0.31
N ASN A 21 -13.58 16.00 0.58
CA ASN A 21 -13.50 17.04 -0.45
C ASN A 21 -12.30 16.90 -1.35
N GLU A 22 -11.25 16.27 -0.88
CA GLU A 22 -10.01 16.01 -1.60
C GLU A 22 -10.08 14.71 -2.38
N TYR A 23 -10.77 13.70 -1.82
CA TYR A 23 -10.94 12.38 -2.44
C TYR A 23 -12.35 12.20 -2.99
N ILE A 24 -12.68 12.93 -4.04
CA ILE A 24 -13.90 12.66 -4.81
C ILE A 24 -13.64 11.46 -5.69
N VAL A 25 -14.02 10.28 -5.20
CA VAL A 25 -13.87 9.02 -5.93
C VAL A 25 -15.22 8.58 -6.44
N ASP A 26 -15.49 8.74 -7.73
CA ASP A 26 -16.61 8.09 -8.39
C ASP A 26 -16.17 6.74 -8.98
N VAL A 27 -16.03 5.76 -8.10
CA VAL A 27 -15.67 4.38 -8.48
C VAL A 27 -16.79 3.64 -9.19
N THR A 28 -17.98 4.22 -9.24
CA THR A 28 -19.16 3.62 -9.92
C THR A 28 -19.29 4.07 -11.36
N HIS A 29 -18.61 5.16 -11.74
CA HIS A 29 -18.67 5.68 -13.10
C HIS A 29 -17.98 4.75 -14.09
N LEU A 30 -18.67 4.45 -15.18
CA LEU A 30 -18.17 3.60 -16.24
C LEU A 30 -18.02 4.40 -17.53
N VAL A 31 -16.98 4.09 -18.29
CA VAL A 31 -16.70 4.65 -19.62
C VAL A 31 -16.58 3.52 -20.64
N PRO A 32 -16.79 3.79 -21.94
CA PRO A 32 -16.53 2.79 -22.98
C PRO A 32 -15.04 2.41 -23.01
N GLY A 33 -14.76 1.11 -22.87
CA GLY A 33 -13.42 0.56 -23.04
C GLY A 33 -13.04 0.40 -24.53
N PRO A 34 -11.80 -0.02 -24.83
CA PRO A 34 -11.32 -0.22 -26.19
C PRO A 34 -12.13 -1.21 -27.02
N ASP A 35 -12.75 -2.20 -26.36
CA ASP A 35 -13.63 -3.20 -26.97
C ASP A 35 -15.12 -2.80 -26.93
N GLY A 36 -15.43 -1.57 -26.53
CA GLY A 36 -16.77 -1.03 -26.38
C GLY A 36 -17.53 -1.50 -25.13
N LYS A 37 -16.93 -2.36 -24.30
CA LYS A 37 -17.53 -2.75 -23.03
C LYS A 37 -17.28 -1.69 -21.96
N PRO A 38 -18.22 -1.53 -21.01
CA PRO A 38 -18.02 -0.62 -19.90
C PRO A 38 -16.81 -1.03 -19.03
N ILE A 39 -15.93 -0.07 -18.74
CA ILE A 39 -14.83 -0.22 -17.80
C ILE A 39 -14.92 0.91 -16.76
N PRO A 40 -14.38 0.71 -15.55
CA PRO A 40 -14.28 1.79 -14.56
C PRO A 40 -13.59 3.02 -15.13
N ALA A 41 -14.14 4.21 -14.85
CA ALA A 41 -13.51 5.48 -15.21
C ALA A 41 -12.29 5.81 -14.32
N VAL A 42 -12.21 5.18 -13.14
CA VAL A 42 -11.15 5.36 -12.16
C VAL A 42 -10.35 4.07 -12.02
N ASP A 43 -9.09 4.10 -12.42
CA ASP A 43 -8.18 2.96 -12.30
C ASP A 43 -7.52 2.91 -10.91
N PHE A 44 -7.13 4.05 -10.39
CA PHE A 44 -6.42 4.15 -9.11
C PHE A 44 -6.79 5.41 -8.33
N ILE A 45 -6.50 5.38 -7.05
CA ILE A 45 -6.51 6.53 -6.15
C ILE A 45 -5.06 6.86 -5.80
N SER A 46 -4.72 8.15 -5.77
CA SER A 46 -3.40 8.55 -5.33
C SER A 46 -3.28 8.51 -3.82
N THR A 47 -2.07 8.24 -3.35
CA THR A 47 -1.72 8.18 -1.93
C THR A 47 -0.34 8.80 -1.71
N VAL A 48 -0.03 9.18 -0.47
CA VAL A 48 1.27 9.68 0.00
C VAL A 48 1.52 11.18 -0.25
N ASP A 49 0.56 11.93 -0.72
CA ASP A 49 0.62 13.39 -0.82
C ASP A 49 -0.03 14.12 0.36
N THR A 50 -0.94 13.46 1.07
CA THR A 50 -1.54 13.91 2.33
C THR A 50 -1.15 12.97 3.48
N PRO A 51 -1.59 13.19 4.73
CA PRO A 51 -1.32 12.22 5.80
C PRO A 51 -1.76 10.80 5.43
N TYR A 52 -0.81 9.96 5.15
CA TYR A 52 -0.94 8.60 4.61
C TYR A 52 -2.03 7.74 5.27
N PRO A 53 -2.25 7.78 6.59
CA PRO A 53 -3.33 7.04 7.23
C PRO A 53 -4.73 7.39 6.71
N TRP A 54 -4.98 8.63 6.36
CA TRP A 54 -6.29 9.06 5.88
C TRP A 54 -6.60 8.54 4.48
N GLU A 55 -5.62 8.59 3.60
CA GLU A 55 -5.71 8.07 2.24
C GLU A 55 -5.97 6.58 2.23
N LEU A 56 -5.20 5.83 2.99
CA LEU A 56 -5.39 4.38 3.12
C LEU A 56 -6.76 4.02 3.69
N ASN A 57 -7.28 4.81 4.62
CA ASN A 57 -8.62 4.59 5.16
C ASN A 57 -9.69 4.65 4.06
N ILE A 58 -9.67 5.69 3.23
CA ILE A 58 -10.62 5.85 2.13
C ILE A 58 -10.49 4.68 1.16
N TRP A 59 -9.25 4.34 0.81
CA TRP A 59 -8.99 3.22 -0.09
C TRP A 59 -9.47 1.88 0.46
N TYR A 60 -9.23 1.59 1.75
CA TYR A 60 -9.71 0.34 2.37
C TYR A 60 -11.24 0.25 2.38
N HIS A 61 -11.95 1.36 2.63
CA HIS A 61 -13.40 1.39 2.50
C HIS A 61 -13.86 1.10 1.08
N THR A 62 -13.19 1.69 0.09
CA THR A 62 -13.47 1.44 -1.32
C THR A 62 -13.29 -0.04 -1.67
N LEU A 63 -12.18 -0.66 -1.24
CA LEU A 63 -11.94 -2.09 -1.45
C LEU A 63 -12.96 -2.97 -0.73
N ASN A 64 -13.34 -2.63 0.51
CA ASN A 64 -14.32 -3.37 1.29
C ASN A 64 -15.75 -3.24 0.73
N ALA A 65 -16.03 -2.18 -0.01
CA ALA A 65 -17.26 -2.03 -0.77
C ALA A 65 -17.27 -2.86 -2.08
N GLY A 66 -16.18 -3.57 -2.39
CA GLY A 66 -16.07 -4.46 -3.53
C GLY A 66 -15.45 -3.84 -4.79
N PHE A 67 -15.02 -2.59 -4.73
CA PHE A 67 -14.33 -1.94 -5.85
C PHE A 67 -12.85 -2.32 -5.86
N ARG A 68 -12.32 -2.61 -7.06
CA ARG A 68 -10.93 -3.04 -7.23
C ARG A 68 -10.01 -1.89 -7.65
N THR A 69 -10.21 -0.72 -7.06
CA THR A 69 -9.39 0.47 -7.29
C THR A 69 -7.96 0.23 -6.82
N ARG A 70 -6.99 0.57 -7.67
CA ARG A 70 -5.56 0.46 -7.36
C ARG A 70 -5.07 1.68 -6.60
N ILE A 71 -3.82 1.65 -6.16
CA ILE A 71 -3.15 2.82 -5.61
C ILE A 71 -1.95 3.23 -6.45
N SER A 72 -1.70 4.53 -6.47
CA SER A 72 -0.50 5.17 -7.03
C SER A 72 0.08 6.10 -5.99
N GLY A 73 1.39 6.20 -5.91
CA GLY A 73 2.09 7.15 -5.03
C GLY A 73 2.47 8.40 -5.81
N GLU A 74 2.24 9.55 -5.20
CA GLU A 74 2.57 10.85 -5.77
C GLU A 74 3.01 11.84 -4.70
N THR A 75 3.43 13.04 -5.11
CA THR A 75 3.92 14.09 -4.20
C THR A 75 3.10 15.36 -4.29
N ASP A 76 2.32 15.52 -5.36
CA ASP A 76 1.60 16.75 -5.70
C ASP A 76 2.54 18.00 -5.68
N PHE A 77 3.76 17.79 -6.14
CA PHE A 77 4.74 18.87 -6.24
C PHE A 77 4.38 19.82 -7.39
N PRO A 78 4.46 21.14 -7.22
CA PRO A 78 4.81 21.89 -6.00
C PRO A 78 3.62 22.32 -5.13
N CYS A 79 2.42 21.82 -5.41
CA CYS A 79 1.17 22.36 -4.87
C CYS A 79 1.04 22.15 -3.36
N ILE A 80 1.41 20.98 -2.83
CA ILE A 80 1.31 20.67 -1.41
C ILE A 80 2.67 20.88 -0.71
N TYR A 81 3.75 20.39 -1.31
CA TYR A 81 5.11 20.47 -0.76
C TYR A 81 6.07 21.02 -1.82
N GLY A 82 6.16 22.33 -1.93
CA GLY A 82 7.02 23.02 -2.91
C GLY A 82 8.51 22.73 -2.77
N GLU A 83 8.93 22.06 -1.72
CA GLU A 83 10.34 21.87 -1.35
C GLU A 83 10.92 20.56 -1.85
N ARG A 84 10.08 19.55 -2.15
CA ARG A 84 10.59 18.20 -2.41
C ARG A 84 9.71 17.40 -3.35
N VAL A 85 10.31 16.95 -4.45
CA VAL A 85 9.68 16.01 -5.39
C VAL A 85 10.01 14.56 -5.01
N GLY A 86 9.08 13.64 -5.29
CA GLY A 86 9.33 12.20 -5.15
C GLY A 86 9.22 11.67 -3.72
N LEU A 87 8.40 12.28 -2.89
CA LEU A 87 8.05 11.75 -1.56
C LEU A 87 7.19 10.51 -1.69
N GLY A 88 6.07 10.60 -2.40
CA GLY A 88 5.27 9.48 -2.80
C GLY A 88 5.76 8.94 -4.15
N ARG A 89 5.86 7.62 -4.25
CA ARG A 89 6.39 6.93 -5.44
C ARG A 89 5.60 5.69 -5.73
N SER A 90 5.41 5.44 -7.03
CA SER A 90 4.94 4.15 -7.52
C SER A 90 6.11 3.34 -8.06
N TYR A 91 6.27 2.13 -7.56
CA TYR A 91 7.27 1.17 -8.01
C TYR A 91 6.58 0.08 -8.82
N VAL A 92 6.74 0.14 -10.14
CA VAL A 92 6.04 -0.74 -11.09
C VAL A 92 6.95 -1.88 -11.53
N LYS A 93 6.45 -3.11 -11.48
CA LYS A 93 7.13 -4.27 -12.04
C LYS A 93 6.96 -4.28 -13.54
N LEU A 94 8.06 -4.11 -14.26
CA LEU A 94 8.12 -4.01 -15.70
C LEU A 94 9.02 -5.10 -16.29
N PRO A 95 8.83 -5.47 -17.58
CA PRO A 95 9.78 -6.32 -18.29
C PRO A 95 11.13 -5.60 -18.49
N ALA A 96 12.15 -6.33 -18.90
CA ALA A 96 13.49 -5.77 -19.11
C ALA A 96 13.53 -4.65 -20.17
N THR A 97 12.68 -4.75 -21.19
CA THR A 97 12.43 -3.69 -22.16
C THR A 97 10.99 -3.24 -22.02
N TYR A 98 10.77 -1.97 -21.81
CA TYR A 98 9.45 -1.42 -21.53
C TYR A 98 9.25 -0.06 -22.22
N THR A 99 7.99 0.27 -22.43
CA THR A 99 7.52 1.55 -22.95
C THR A 99 6.80 2.34 -21.83
N TYR A 100 6.40 3.57 -22.12
CA TYR A 100 5.53 4.34 -21.22
C TYR A 100 4.17 3.65 -21.04
N ASP A 101 3.61 3.08 -22.11
CA ASP A 101 2.34 2.37 -22.05
C ASP A 101 2.42 1.13 -21.16
N ASP A 102 3.54 0.40 -21.15
CA ASP A 102 3.75 -0.72 -20.22
C ASP A 102 3.75 -0.26 -18.76
N TRP A 103 4.29 0.93 -18.51
CA TRP A 103 4.26 1.52 -17.17
C TRP A 103 2.83 1.89 -16.76
N CYS A 104 2.08 2.58 -17.62
CA CYS A 104 0.67 2.92 -17.39
C CYS A 104 -0.18 1.68 -17.15
N GLU A 105 -0.01 0.65 -17.99
CA GLU A 105 -0.70 -0.63 -17.82
C GLU A 105 -0.30 -1.33 -16.53
N GLY A 106 0.95 -1.21 -16.12
CA GLY A 106 1.43 -1.72 -14.85
C GLY A 106 0.69 -1.13 -13.65
N ILE A 107 0.46 0.20 -13.64
CA ILE A 107 -0.35 0.88 -12.63
C ILE A 107 -1.81 0.41 -12.71
N ARG A 108 -2.42 0.42 -13.89
CA ARG A 108 -3.79 0.00 -14.11
C ARG A 108 -4.06 -1.44 -13.66
N ALA A 109 -3.14 -2.34 -13.93
CA ALA A 109 -3.22 -3.73 -13.50
C ALA A 109 -2.94 -3.92 -12.00
N GLY A 110 -2.32 -2.94 -11.34
CA GLY A 110 -1.88 -3.04 -9.94
C GLY A 110 -0.58 -3.82 -9.77
N ARG A 111 0.29 -3.87 -10.80
CA ARG A 111 1.65 -4.43 -10.71
C ARG A 111 2.61 -3.44 -10.05
N ASN A 112 2.13 -2.72 -9.06
CA ASN A 112 2.92 -1.72 -8.35
C ASN A 112 2.64 -1.75 -6.85
N TYR A 113 3.62 -1.30 -6.10
CA TYR A 113 3.45 -0.86 -4.72
C TYR A 113 3.81 0.62 -4.61
N VAL A 114 3.33 1.25 -3.55
CA VAL A 114 3.62 2.65 -3.25
C VAL A 114 4.54 2.75 -2.04
N GLY A 115 5.32 3.82 -1.97
CA GLY A 115 6.21 4.05 -0.84
C GLY A 115 6.96 5.38 -0.91
N ASP A 116 7.64 5.70 0.18
CA ASP A 116 8.44 6.93 0.34
C ASP A 116 9.90 6.80 -0.16
N GLY A 117 10.27 5.63 -0.67
CA GLY A 117 11.62 5.32 -1.12
C GLY A 117 12.54 4.74 -0.05
N PHE A 118 12.07 4.61 1.20
CA PHE A 118 12.83 4.00 2.30
C PHE A 118 12.36 2.58 2.63
N SER A 119 11.19 2.21 2.18
CA SER A 119 10.68 0.84 2.28
C SER A 119 10.22 0.32 0.94
N HIS A 120 10.44 -0.97 0.71
CA HIS A 120 10.12 -1.67 -0.53
C HIS A 120 9.38 -2.96 -0.22
N LEU A 121 8.36 -3.27 -1.05
CA LEU A 121 7.49 -4.44 -0.93
C LEU A 121 7.40 -5.13 -2.30
N MET A 122 8.46 -5.82 -2.68
CA MET A 122 8.64 -6.42 -3.99
C MET A 122 8.05 -7.83 -4.05
N ASP A 123 7.66 -8.25 -5.25
CA ASP A 123 7.29 -9.64 -5.57
C ASP A 123 6.19 -10.22 -4.67
N PHE A 124 5.24 -9.39 -4.25
CA PHE A 124 4.11 -9.87 -3.46
C PHE A 124 3.25 -10.83 -4.28
N ARG A 125 3.02 -12.02 -3.70
CA ARG A 125 2.24 -13.07 -4.31
C ARG A 125 1.53 -13.92 -3.27
N LEU A 126 0.44 -14.57 -3.69
CA LEU A 126 -0.29 -15.55 -2.90
C LEU A 126 -0.13 -16.93 -3.51
N GLU A 127 0.02 -17.93 -2.66
CA GLU A 127 0.10 -19.34 -3.04
C GLU A 127 -0.99 -20.12 -2.31
N SER A 128 -1.78 -20.91 -3.04
CA SER A 128 -2.78 -21.81 -2.49
C SER A 128 -3.08 -22.94 -3.45
N ALA A 129 -3.22 -24.17 -2.94
CA ALA A 129 -3.58 -25.37 -3.70
C ALA A 129 -2.72 -25.57 -4.98
N GLY A 130 -1.42 -25.28 -4.90
CA GLY A 130 -0.48 -25.43 -6.02
C GLY A 130 -0.55 -24.31 -7.06
N LYS A 131 -1.36 -23.29 -6.85
CA LYS A 131 -1.43 -22.09 -7.70
C LYS A 131 -0.69 -20.94 -7.05
N THR A 132 -0.06 -20.12 -7.87
CA THR A 132 0.56 -18.86 -7.46
C THR A 132 -0.01 -17.73 -8.29
N VAL A 133 -0.41 -16.65 -7.63
CA VAL A 133 -0.86 -15.42 -8.28
C VAL A 133 -0.02 -14.27 -7.73
N ALA A 134 0.64 -13.55 -8.61
CA ALA A 134 1.39 -12.36 -8.25
C ALA A 134 0.52 -11.09 -8.37
N MET A 135 0.88 -10.09 -7.61
CA MET A 135 0.24 -8.79 -7.62
C MET A 135 0.23 -8.18 -9.03
N GLY A 136 -0.96 -7.84 -9.54
CA GLY A 136 -1.16 -7.29 -10.88
C GLY A 136 -1.12 -8.31 -12.01
N GLU A 137 -1.05 -9.59 -11.70
CA GLU A 137 -1.15 -10.70 -12.65
C GLU A 137 -2.48 -11.46 -12.47
N ASP A 138 -3.01 -12.04 -13.53
CA ASP A 138 -4.27 -12.82 -13.50
C ASP A 138 -5.43 -12.11 -12.79
N GLY A 139 -5.56 -10.79 -13.01
CA GLY A 139 -6.56 -9.96 -12.32
C GLY A 139 -6.32 -9.78 -10.82
N SER A 140 -5.14 -10.18 -10.31
CA SER A 140 -4.81 -10.24 -8.87
C SER A 140 -5.85 -11.03 -8.09
N GLU A 141 -6.22 -12.23 -8.56
CA GLU A 141 -7.29 -13.02 -7.93
C GLU A 141 -6.90 -14.49 -7.75
N VAL A 142 -7.08 -14.99 -6.52
CA VAL A 142 -6.94 -16.42 -6.18
C VAL A 142 -8.32 -16.99 -5.89
N LYS A 143 -8.79 -17.92 -6.74
CA LYS A 143 -10.08 -18.61 -6.52
C LYS A 143 -9.86 -19.85 -5.67
N LEU A 144 -10.43 -19.82 -4.47
CA LEU A 144 -10.46 -20.96 -3.55
C LEU A 144 -11.79 -21.71 -3.73
N GLY A 145 -11.73 -23.03 -3.83
CA GLY A 145 -12.94 -23.87 -3.89
C GLY A 145 -13.65 -24.04 -2.55
N ALA A 146 -12.95 -23.76 -1.44
CA ALA A 146 -13.44 -23.81 -0.07
C ALA A 146 -12.55 -22.94 0.82
N ALA A 147 -13.01 -22.69 2.05
CA ALA A 147 -12.17 -22.09 3.08
C ALA A 147 -10.85 -22.87 3.24
N GLY A 148 -9.75 -22.16 3.39
CA GLY A 148 -8.45 -22.79 3.47
C GLY A 148 -7.30 -21.83 3.77
N LYS A 149 -6.10 -22.38 3.81
CA LYS A 149 -4.88 -21.63 4.06
C LYS A 149 -4.31 -21.06 2.79
N VAL A 150 -3.86 -19.82 2.89
CA VAL A 150 -3.15 -19.09 1.83
C VAL A 150 -1.78 -18.69 2.37
N LYS A 151 -0.75 -18.89 1.59
CA LYS A 151 0.58 -18.37 1.86
C LYS A 151 0.79 -17.07 1.11
N ALA A 152 1.17 -16.04 1.82
CA ALA A 152 1.54 -14.75 1.26
C ALA A 152 3.06 -14.59 1.34
N LYS A 153 3.70 -14.37 0.19
CA LYS A 153 5.15 -14.18 0.09
C LYS A 153 5.45 -12.80 -0.43
N VAL A 154 6.47 -12.18 0.13
CA VAL A 154 6.89 -10.83 -0.24
C VAL A 154 8.38 -10.66 0.03
N ARG A 155 9.07 -9.98 -0.87
CA ARG A 155 10.44 -9.53 -0.65
C ARG A 155 10.42 -8.10 -0.15
N VAL A 156 10.97 -7.87 1.04
CA VAL A 156 10.88 -6.58 1.74
C VAL A 156 12.25 -5.99 2.02
N ALA A 157 12.34 -4.67 1.99
CA ALA A 157 13.45 -3.93 2.54
C ALA A 157 12.92 -2.68 3.23
N ALA A 158 13.53 -2.27 4.32
CA ALA A 158 13.23 -1.01 4.97
C ALA A 158 14.51 -0.35 5.47
N ARG A 159 14.51 0.98 5.52
CA ARG A 159 15.62 1.75 6.08
C ARG A 159 15.10 2.83 7.03
N LEU A 160 15.68 2.92 8.19
CA LEU A 160 15.55 4.03 9.13
C LEU A 160 16.88 4.76 9.23
N GLU A 161 16.85 5.99 9.70
CA GLU A 161 18.03 6.80 9.96
C GLU A 161 18.98 6.09 10.93
N ASP A 162 20.28 6.33 10.77
CA ASP A 162 21.30 5.66 11.58
C ASP A 162 21.28 6.11 13.05
N LYS A 163 20.82 7.35 13.28
CA LYS A 163 20.69 7.93 14.62
C LYS A 163 19.23 8.29 14.93
N PRO A 164 18.79 8.15 16.18
CA PRO A 164 17.50 8.68 16.61
C PRO A 164 17.39 10.18 16.39
N GLU A 165 16.19 10.65 16.03
CA GLU A 165 15.85 12.07 15.90
C GLU A 165 15.11 12.52 17.17
N PRO A 166 15.75 13.27 18.09
CA PRO A 166 15.19 13.51 19.42
C PRO A 166 13.84 14.24 19.44
N GLY A 167 13.61 15.16 18.51
CA GLY A 167 12.39 15.96 18.47
C GLY A 167 11.20 15.26 17.83
N ILE A 168 11.45 14.18 17.10
CA ILE A 168 10.42 13.58 16.24
C ILE A 168 9.33 12.87 17.01
N ALA A 169 9.63 12.32 18.19
CA ALA A 169 8.71 11.55 19.01
C ALA A 169 7.50 12.37 19.50
N THR A 170 7.70 13.67 19.66
CA THR A 170 6.68 14.61 20.17
C THR A 170 5.96 15.38 19.07
N ARG A 171 6.45 15.32 17.83
CA ARG A 171 5.85 16.01 16.70
C ARG A 171 4.53 15.37 16.30
N SER A 172 3.53 16.20 15.98
CA SER A 172 2.29 15.72 15.39
C SER A 172 2.54 15.11 14.02
N TYR A 173 1.82 14.04 13.66
CA TYR A 173 1.88 13.46 12.30
C TYR A 173 1.32 14.40 11.22
N THR A 174 0.55 15.40 11.61
CA THR A 174 0.04 16.45 10.70
C THR A 174 0.97 17.65 10.60
N GLU A 175 2.04 17.70 11.41
CA GLU A 175 3.03 18.77 11.37
C GLU A 175 3.95 18.61 10.16
N LYS A 176 4.05 19.66 9.38
CA LYS A 176 4.90 19.68 8.19
C LYS A 176 6.36 20.02 8.55
N PRO A 177 7.34 19.43 7.88
CA PRO A 177 7.21 18.35 6.90
C PRO A 177 7.06 16.99 7.59
N TYR A 178 5.93 16.34 7.45
CA TYR A 178 5.64 15.06 8.13
C TYR A 178 6.44 13.87 7.58
N TRP A 179 6.97 13.93 6.36
CA TRP A 179 7.86 12.88 5.85
C TRP A 179 9.13 12.68 6.67
N HIS A 180 9.52 13.66 7.48
CA HIS A 180 10.60 13.48 8.44
C HIS A 180 10.22 12.51 9.54
N ILE A 181 8.94 12.52 9.93
CA ILE A 181 8.39 11.61 10.93
C ILE A 181 8.36 10.18 10.39
N GLU A 182 8.02 10.02 9.12
CA GLU A 182 7.92 8.72 8.46
C GLU A 182 9.24 7.97 8.41
N ARG A 183 10.34 8.70 8.29
CA ARG A 183 11.71 8.17 8.17
C ARG A 183 12.48 8.15 9.47
N ALA A 184 11.99 8.89 10.44
CA ALA A 184 12.76 9.10 11.64
C ALA A 184 12.85 7.84 12.49
N ARG A 185 14.05 7.52 12.89
CA ARG A 185 14.28 6.52 13.91
C ARG A 185 13.91 7.10 15.27
N GLN A 186 13.04 6.38 15.99
CA GLN A 186 12.64 6.71 17.35
C GLN A 186 13.26 5.71 18.32
N GLY A 187 14.07 6.21 19.23
CA GLY A 187 14.79 5.37 20.19
C GLY A 187 15.86 4.50 19.54
N ASP A 188 16.27 3.46 20.26
CA ASP A 188 17.43 2.65 19.88
C ASP A 188 17.11 1.52 18.92
N SER A 189 15.83 1.14 18.80
CA SER A 189 15.43 0.07 17.90
C SER A 189 15.40 0.52 16.44
N ARG A 190 15.85 -0.38 15.55
CA ARG A 190 15.69 -0.25 14.10
C ARG A 190 14.70 -1.26 13.55
N GLU A 191 13.92 -1.89 14.41
CA GLU A 191 12.92 -2.86 13.96
C GLU A 191 11.66 -2.15 13.49
N VAL A 192 11.17 -2.58 12.33
CA VAL A 192 9.89 -2.15 11.77
C VAL A 192 8.98 -3.35 11.55
N PRO A 193 7.67 -3.21 11.80
CA PRO A 193 6.72 -4.26 11.52
C PRO A 193 6.39 -4.30 10.03
N VAL A 194 6.37 -5.50 9.47
CA VAL A 194 5.77 -5.84 8.18
C VAL A 194 4.46 -6.54 8.47
N GLU A 195 3.36 -6.01 7.98
CA GLU A 195 2.02 -6.49 8.28
C GLU A 195 1.37 -7.10 7.05
N LEU A 196 0.82 -8.32 7.20
CA LEU A 196 -0.15 -8.87 6.25
C LEU A 196 -1.55 -8.40 6.67
N LEU A 197 -2.26 -7.79 5.75
CA LEU A 197 -3.63 -7.31 5.94
C LEU A 197 -4.63 -8.25 5.29
N ARG A 198 -5.78 -8.43 5.94
CA ARG A 198 -6.99 -8.99 5.36
C ARG A 198 -8.12 -7.99 5.53
N ASN A 199 -8.65 -7.50 4.41
CA ASN A 199 -9.73 -6.48 4.38
C ASN A 199 -9.40 -5.22 5.21
N GLY A 200 -8.11 -4.82 5.20
CA GLY A 200 -7.59 -3.65 5.93
C GLY A 200 -7.15 -3.93 7.37
N VAL A 201 -7.42 -5.12 7.92
CA VAL A 201 -7.04 -5.49 9.29
C VAL A 201 -5.74 -6.29 9.28
N PRO A 202 -4.73 -5.94 10.08
CA PRO A 202 -3.55 -6.77 10.26
C PRO A 202 -3.91 -8.15 10.82
N VAL A 203 -3.59 -9.22 10.08
CA VAL A 203 -3.84 -10.61 10.48
C VAL A 203 -2.56 -11.37 10.81
N ALA A 204 -1.42 -10.88 10.34
CA ALA A 204 -0.11 -11.41 10.70
C ALA A 204 0.93 -10.29 10.66
N ARG A 205 1.99 -10.44 11.45
CA ARG A 205 3.06 -9.45 11.57
C ARG A 205 4.40 -10.15 11.76
N GLN A 206 5.42 -9.66 11.06
CA GLN A 206 6.82 -10.01 11.29
C GLN A 206 7.63 -8.73 11.44
N ARG A 207 8.73 -8.76 12.19
CA ARG A 207 9.63 -7.62 12.33
C ARG A 207 10.88 -7.83 11.51
N ILE A 208 11.37 -6.77 10.90
CA ILE A 208 12.65 -6.75 10.20
C ILE A 208 13.50 -5.59 10.72
N VAL A 209 14.81 -5.78 10.65
CA VAL A 209 15.74 -4.67 10.89
C VAL A 209 15.75 -3.76 9.66
N ALA A 210 15.50 -2.47 9.88
CA ALA A 210 15.45 -1.44 8.83
C ALA A 210 16.85 -0.92 8.50
N ASP A 211 17.67 -1.79 7.93
CA ASP A 211 19.07 -1.54 7.53
C ASP A 211 19.25 -1.42 6.00
N GLY A 212 18.14 -1.52 5.25
CA GLY A 212 18.12 -1.51 3.80
C GLY A 212 18.36 -2.87 3.15
N THR A 213 18.61 -3.93 3.93
CA THR A 213 18.88 -5.27 3.39
C THR A 213 17.56 -5.94 2.98
N PRO A 214 17.43 -6.42 1.73
CA PRO A 214 16.26 -7.19 1.30
C PRO A 214 16.14 -8.53 2.04
N ARG A 215 14.90 -8.88 2.41
CA ARG A 215 14.55 -10.14 3.09
C ARG A 215 13.30 -10.71 2.47
N ASP A 216 13.25 -12.04 2.35
CA ASP A 216 12.05 -12.75 1.91
C ASP A 216 11.24 -13.15 3.14
N LEU A 217 9.96 -12.77 3.17
CA LEU A 217 9.02 -13.11 4.22
C LEU A 217 7.90 -13.97 3.68
N GLU A 218 7.43 -14.89 4.52
CA GLU A 218 6.28 -15.72 4.28
C GLU A 218 5.31 -15.61 5.44
N PHE A 219 4.02 -15.40 5.13
CA PHE A 219 2.92 -15.42 6.08
C PHE A 219 1.95 -16.51 5.68
N GLU A 220 1.30 -17.12 6.68
CA GLU A 220 0.20 -18.05 6.47
C GLU A 220 -1.06 -17.46 7.10
N VAL A 221 -2.17 -17.49 6.38
CA VAL A 221 -3.44 -16.95 6.84
C VAL A 221 -4.60 -17.86 6.42
N ASP A 222 -5.55 -18.04 7.33
CA ASP A 222 -6.79 -18.73 7.03
C ASP A 222 -7.76 -17.77 6.34
N VAL A 223 -8.31 -18.20 5.19
CA VAL A 223 -9.29 -17.46 4.41
C VAL A 223 -10.59 -18.27 4.40
N ASP A 224 -11.61 -17.76 5.07
CA ASP A 224 -12.91 -18.38 5.26
C ASP A 224 -14.02 -17.77 4.39
N ARG A 225 -13.72 -16.64 3.76
CA ARG A 225 -14.64 -15.89 2.89
C ARG A 225 -13.86 -15.03 1.91
N SER A 226 -14.53 -14.56 0.86
CA SER A 226 -13.96 -13.59 -0.11
C SER A 226 -13.33 -12.42 0.65
N SER A 227 -12.06 -12.18 0.36
CA SER A 227 -11.24 -11.21 1.05
C SER A 227 -10.16 -10.69 0.12
N TRP A 228 -9.62 -9.53 0.43
CA TRP A 228 -8.38 -9.07 -0.18
C TRP A 228 -7.24 -9.12 0.83
N LEU A 229 -6.05 -9.43 0.34
CA LEU A 229 -4.81 -9.47 1.11
C LEU A 229 -3.82 -8.46 0.54
N ALA A 230 -3.12 -7.77 1.41
CA ALA A 230 -2.06 -6.84 1.05
C ALA A 230 -0.96 -6.83 2.12
N VAL A 231 0.19 -6.30 1.79
CA VAL A 231 1.31 -6.13 2.73
C VAL A 231 1.62 -4.64 2.89
N ARG A 232 1.94 -4.22 4.11
CA ARG A 232 2.38 -2.85 4.37
C ARG A 232 3.52 -2.76 5.39
N ILE A 233 4.25 -1.66 5.29
CA ILE A 233 5.17 -1.14 6.33
C ILE A 233 4.72 0.28 6.61
N LEU A 234 3.96 0.49 7.68
CA LEU A 234 3.45 1.82 8.02
C LEU A 234 4.54 2.74 8.56
N PRO A 235 4.48 4.00 8.15
CA PRO A 235 3.65 4.65 7.12
C PRO A 235 4.33 4.68 5.75
N SER A 236 5.33 3.85 5.53
CA SER A 236 6.36 4.00 4.51
C SER A 236 6.03 3.31 3.18
N ALA A 237 5.32 2.18 3.18
CA ALA A 237 5.03 1.44 1.94
C ALA A 237 3.78 0.57 2.04
N HIS A 238 3.11 0.38 0.90
CA HIS A 238 1.92 -0.47 0.77
C HIS A 238 1.84 -1.14 -0.61
N THR A 239 1.50 -2.43 -0.67
CA THR A 239 1.23 -3.14 -1.92
C THR A 239 -0.18 -2.87 -2.43
N ASN A 240 -0.43 -3.07 -3.73
CA ASN A 240 -1.79 -3.35 -4.18
C ASN A 240 -2.27 -4.69 -3.62
N PRO A 241 -3.60 -4.91 -3.52
CA PRO A 241 -4.15 -6.15 -3.00
C PRO A 241 -4.18 -7.27 -4.04
N ILE A 242 -4.27 -8.50 -3.52
CA ILE A 242 -4.68 -9.71 -4.25
C ILE A 242 -5.97 -10.22 -3.60
N TRP A 243 -7.00 -10.54 -4.41
CA TRP A 243 -8.32 -11.03 -3.99
C TRP A 243 -8.43 -12.54 -4.02
#